data_fe162ebf37b46ca51b5592aaf766dabf
#
_entry.id   fe162ebf37b46ca51b5592aaf766dabf
#
_cell.length_a   1.000
_cell.length_b   1.000
_cell.length_c   1.000
_cell.angle_alpha   90.00
_cell.angle_beta   90.00
_cell.angle_gamma   90.00
#
_symmetry.space_group_name_H-M   'P 1'
#
loop_
_entity.id
_entity.type
_entity.pdbx_description
1 polymer ?
#
loop_
_entity_poly.entity_id
_entity_poly.type
_entity_poly.pdbx_seq_one_letter_code
_entity_poly.pdbx_strand_id
1 'polypeptide(L)'
;DLSYYLGEEGLCLFPPWDVMPYDLFSPHRSLVGQRLQCLHLLLENACRVVITTPHSVMQKLLPVEAFRESILHFKTGEPTEISEIKLRLHETGYEAVDMVEDQGDFSSHGNILDVFPLLAESPVRFEFSLDASSKLLSIRPFDVQSQRTGEEFLDSLILLPGSEVIFNEKSLSQAQRKLHQIRSEFKGPQLQQLEKKLHSAERFPGLEHLAPLFYETLESIFDYLPENHLLLVDE
;
A
#
# COMPACT_ATOMS: atom_id res chain seq x y z
N ASP A 1 -8.23 16.63 20.50
CA ASP A 1 -7.23 17.51 21.00
C ASP A 1 -6.07 16.85 21.76
N LEU A 2 -5.87 15.53 21.56
CA LEU A 2 -4.72 14.82 22.12
C LEU A 2 -3.39 15.36 21.59
N SER A 3 -3.34 15.85 20.35
CA SER A 3 -2.17 16.49 19.76
C SER A 3 -1.69 17.71 20.56
N TYR A 4 -2.59 18.43 21.22
CA TYR A 4 -2.25 19.55 22.11
C TYR A 4 -1.46 19.11 23.33
N TYR A 5 -1.78 17.94 23.91
CA TYR A 5 -1.15 17.44 25.14
C TYR A 5 0.08 16.56 24.87
N LEU A 6 0.07 15.82 23.76
CA LEU A 6 1.08 14.81 23.44
C LEU A 6 2.07 15.24 22.35
N GLY A 7 1.78 16.36 21.67
CA GLY A 7 2.44 16.70 20.42
C GLY A 7 1.92 15.86 19.25
N GLU A 8 2.32 16.19 18.05
CA GLU A 8 1.95 15.43 16.86
C GLU A 8 2.82 14.18 16.66
N GLU A 9 4.02 14.20 17.24
CA GLU A 9 4.96 13.08 17.13
C GLU A 9 4.46 11.85 17.88
N GLY A 10 4.33 10.74 17.16
CA GLY A 10 3.90 9.46 17.72
C GLY A 10 2.39 9.31 17.92
N LEU A 11 1.58 10.26 17.40
CA LEU A 11 0.13 10.14 17.35
C LEU A 11 -0.29 9.62 15.96
N CYS A 12 -0.96 8.46 15.95
CA CYS A 12 -1.38 7.80 14.72
C CYS A 12 -2.90 7.70 14.66
N LEU A 13 -3.46 8.01 13.51
CA LEU A 13 -4.87 7.79 13.23
C LEU A 13 -5.03 6.50 12.41
N PHE A 14 -5.85 5.57 12.91
CA PHE A 14 -6.23 4.37 12.18
C PHE A 14 -7.73 4.40 11.87
N PRO A 15 -8.14 5.02 10.75
CA PRO A 15 -9.53 5.23 10.40
C PRO A 15 -10.22 3.94 9.90
N PRO A 16 -11.56 3.87 9.96
CA PRO A 16 -12.32 2.85 9.23
C PRO A 16 -12.26 3.11 7.72
N TRP A 17 -12.53 2.08 6.93
CA TRP A 17 -12.86 2.28 5.52
C TRP A 17 -14.15 3.08 5.38
N ASP A 18 -14.24 3.88 4.31
CA ASP A 18 -15.42 4.66 3.93
C ASP A 18 -16.39 3.89 3.03
N VAL A 19 -16.18 2.59 2.89
CA VAL A 19 -17.02 1.67 2.10
C VAL A 19 -17.62 0.59 2.99
N MET A 20 -18.83 0.16 2.64
CA MET A 20 -19.49 -0.93 3.36
C MET A 20 -19.01 -2.30 2.85
N PRO A 21 -19.04 -3.35 3.72
CA PRO A 21 -18.78 -4.70 3.26
C PRO A 21 -19.65 -5.06 2.06
N TYR A 22 -19.03 -5.67 1.04
CA TYR A 22 -19.65 -6.08 -0.24
C TYR A 22 -19.95 -4.94 -1.23
N ASP A 23 -19.56 -3.71 -0.96
CA ASP A 23 -19.56 -2.66 -1.96
C ASP A 23 -18.62 -3.03 -3.12
N LEU A 24 -18.97 -2.56 -4.32
CA LEU A 24 -18.13 -2.76 -5.51
C LEU A 24 -17.04 -1.69 -5.66
N PHE A 25 -16.81 -0.92 -4.61
CA PHE A 25 -15.83 0.17 -4.56
C PHE A 25 -14.70 -0.16 -3.61
N SER A 26 -13.51 0.31 -3.95
CA SER A 26 -12.36 0.31 -3.03
C SER A 26 -12.44 1.49 -2.07
N PRO A 27 -11.86 1.39 -0.87
CA PRO A 27 -11.71 2.53 0.05
C PRO A 27 -10.94 3.67 -0.60
N HIS A 28 -11.21 4.90 -0.15
CA HIS A 28 -10.48 6.07 -0.65
C HIS A 28 -8.98 5.95 -0.38
N ARG A 29 -8.16 6.24 -1.39
CA ARG A 29 -6.69 6.08 -1.33
C ARG A 29 -6.04 6.77 -0.11
N SER A 30 -6.54 7.94 0.29
CA SER A 30 -6.01 8.64 1.48
C SER A 30 -6.27 7.88 2.78
N LEU A 31 -7.42 7.20 2.93
CA LEU A 31 -7.71 6.37 4.10
C LEU A 31 -6.82 5.12 4.13
N VAL A 32 -6.64 4.48 2.98
CA VAL A 32 -5.69 3.36 2.84
C VAL A 32 -4.29 3.81 3.23
N GLY A 33 -3.83 4.97 2.73
CA GLY A 33 -2.54 5.54 3.08
C GLY A 33 -2.37 5.80 4.57
N GLN A 34 -3.37 6.43 5.23
CA GLN A 34 -3.34 6.69 6.68
C GLN A 34 -3.25 5.39 7.49
N ARG A 35 -4.00 4.36 7.10
CA ARG A 35 -3.99 3.05 7.76
C ARG A 35 -2.62 2.39 7.62
N LEU A 36 -2.09 2.31 6.40
CA LEU A 36 -0.78 1.71 6.13
C LEU A 36 0.36 2.47 6.80
N GLN A 37 0.28 3.81 6.84
CA GLN A 37 1.24 4.63 7.60
C GLN A 37 1.18 4.33 9.10
N CYS A 38 -0.01 4.24 9.68
CA CYS A 38 -0.18 3.88 11.09
C CYS A 38 0.45 2.49 11.37
N LEU A 39 0.16 1.49 10.52
CA LEU A 39 0.74 0.15 10.66
C LEU A 39 2.27 0.17 10.55
N HIS A 40 2.82 0.94 9.63
CA HIS A 40 4.28 1.10 9.48
C HIS A 40 4.90 1.71 10.74
N LEU A 41 4.34 2.82 11.25
CA LEU A 41 4.82 3.49 12.45
C LEU A 41 4.74 2.59 13.69
N LEU A 42 3.73 1.72 13.77
CA LEU A 42 3.63 0.71 14.84
C LEU A 42 4.77 -0.30 14.75
N LEU A 43 5.08 -0.82 13.57
CA LEU A 43 6.16 -1.78 13.35
C LEU A 43 7.57 -1.19 13.61
N GLU A 44 7.73 0.12 13.41
CA GLU A 44 8.95 0.86 13.70
C GLU A 44 9.04 1.34 15.15
N ASN A 45 8.04 1.04 15.99
CA ASN A 45 7.90 1.55 17.35
C ASN A 45 7.91 3.10 17.42
N ALA A 46 7.52 3.76 16.35
CA ALA A 46 7.44 5.21 16.23
C ALA A 46 6.05 5.77 16.59
N CYS A 47 5.05 4.91 16.76
CA CYS A 47 3.70 5.28 17.19
C CYS A 47 3.53 5.04 18.68
N ARG A 48 3.16 6.08 19.43
CA ARG A 48 2.93 6.03 20.89
C ARG A 48 1.47 5.89 21.26
N VAL A 49 0.60 6.49 20.47
CA VAL A 49 -0.86 6.49 20.67
C VAL A 49 -1.56 6.28 19.35
N VAL A 50 -2.39 5.26 19.27
CA VAL A 50 -3.28 5.03 18.11
C VAL A 50 -4.68 5.47 18.48
N ILE A 51 -5.24 6.36 17.69
CA ILE A 51 -6.65 6.74 17.75
C ILE A 51 -7.40 5.96 16.67
N THR A 52 -8.42 5.23 17.10
CA THR A 52 -9.18 4.38 16.17
C THR A 52 -10.64 4.25 16.63
N THR A 53 -11.45 3.59 15.86
CA THR A 53 -12.85 3.27 16.19
C THR A 53 -13.02 1.77 16.42
N PRO A 54 -14.04 1.34 17.18
CA PRO A 54 -14.35 -0.09 17.33
C PRO A 54 -14.53 -0.81 15.98
N HIS A 55 -15.11 -0.11 14.99
CA HIS A 55 -15.27 -0.65 13.64
C HIS A 55 -13.92 -0.96 12.98
N SER A 56 -12.94 -0.05 13.05
CA SER A 56 -11.61 -0.26 12.50
C SER A 56 -10.85 -1.40 13.20
N VAL A 57 -10.99 -1.49 14.53
CA VAL A 57 -10.34 -2.55 15.33
C VAL A 57 -10.85 -3.94 14.95
N MET A 58 -12.13 -4.05 14.57
CA MET A 58 -12.73 -5.32 14.14
C MET A 58 -12.37 -5.71 12.70
N GLN A 59 -11.88 -4.77 11.89
CA GLN A 59 -11.45 -5.06 10.51
C GLN A 59 -10.20 -5.94 10.53
N LYS A 60 -10.22 -6.95 9.67
CA LYS A 60 -9.06 -7.81 9.45
C LYS A 60 -8.07 -7.14 8.52
N LEU A 61 -6.80 -7.36 8.80
CA LEU A 61 -5.66 -6.77 8.10
C LEU A 61 -4.84 -7.84 7.41
N LEU A 62 -4.02 -7.40 6.46
CA LEU A 62 -2.99 -8.24 5.87
C LEU A 62 -2.01 -8.70 6.97
N PRO A 63 -1.33 -9.86 6.80
CA PRO A 63 -0.34 -10.33 7.76
C PRO A 63 0.84 -9.35 7.86
N VAL A 64 1.37 -9.16 9.08
CA VAL A 64 2.54 -8.30 9.37
C VAL A 64 3.70 -8.60 8.42
N GLU A 65 3.99 -9.88 8.19
CA GLU A 65 5.07 -10.30 7.30
C GLU A 65 4.83 -9.87 5.86
N ALA A 66 3.60 -10.06 5.34
CA ALA A 66 3.24 -9.63 3.99
C ALA A 66 3.31 -8.11 3.85
N PHE A 67 2.96 -7.36 4.90
CA PHE A 67 3.11 -5.92 4.91
C PHE A 67 4.57 -5.49 4.90
N ARG A 68 5.43 -6.09 5.75
CA ARG A 68 6.88 -5.80 5.76
C ARG A 68 7.53 -6.07 4.41
N GLU A 69 7.22 -7.20 3.79
CA GLU A 69 7.73 -7.57 2.46
C GLU A 69 7.25 -6.62 1.35
N SER A 70 6.13 -5.92 1.54
CA SER A 70 5.57 -5.01 0.54
C SER A 70 6.14 -3.60 0.59
N ILE A 71 6.83 -3.22 1.66
CA ILE A 71 7.48 -1.91 1.80
C ILE A 71 8.72 -1.87 0.89
N LEU A 72 8.83 -0.81 0.10
CA LEU A 72 9.98 -0.59 -0.78
C LEU A 72 10.93 0.43 -0.17
N HIS A 73 12.22 0.09 -0.16
CA HIS A 73 13.28 0.96 0.33
C HIS A 73 14.17 1.36 -0.83
N PHE A 74 14.35 2.66 -1.04
CA PHE A 74 15.20 3.21 -2.06
C PHE A 74 16.32 4.01 -1.44
N LYS A 75 17.53 3.83 -1.97
CA LYS A 75 18.69 4.62 -1.56
C LYS A 75 19.52 4.99 -2.80
N THR A 76 19.92 6.25 -2.88
CA THR A 76 20.75 6.73 -3.99
C THR A 76 22.08 5.99 -4.03
N GLY A 77 22.52 5.66 -5.23
CA GLY A 77 23.77 4.92 -5.48
C GLY A 77 23.62 3.39 -5.47
N GLU A 78 22.49 2.84 -5.03
CA GLU A 78 22.26 1.40 -5.06
C GLU A 78 21.81 0.93 -6.46
N PRO A 79 22.28 -0.26 -6.91
CA PRO A 79 21.79 -0.85 -8.15
C PRO A 79 20.34 -1.30 -7.98
N THR A 80 19.49 -0.89 -8.90
CA THR A 80 18.05 -1.20 -8.82
C THR A 80 17.45 -1.25 -10.23
N GLU A 81 16.85 -2.37 -10.58
CA GLU A 81 16.22 -2.57 -11.89
C GLU A 81 14.84 -1.91 -11.94
N ILE A 82 14.64 -0.96 -12.88
CA ILE A 82 13.35 -0.26 -13.06
C ILE A 82 12.21 -1.26 -13.32
N SER A 83 12.47 -2.33 -14.07
CA SER A 83 11.48 -3.37 -14.36
C SER A 83 10.98 -4.07 -13.10
N GLU A 84 11.87 -4.33 -12.15
CA GLU A 84 11.52 -4.92 -10.86
C GLU A 84 10.69 -3.94 -10.01
N ILE A 85 11.11 -2.67 -9.95
CA ILE A 85 10.35 -1.65 -9.23
C ILE A 85 8.92 -1.52 -9.79
N LYS A 86 8.77 -1.45 -11.11
CA LYS A 86 7.46 -1.36 -11.77
C LYS A 86 6.56 -2.55 -11.43
N LEU A 87 7.11 -3.75 -11.42
CA LEU A 87 6.38 -4.95 -11.01
C LEU A 87 5.92 -4.83 -9.55
N ARG A 88 6.83 -4.46 -8.65
CA ARG A 88 6.53 -4.28 -7.23
C ARG A 88 5.51 -3.18 -6.98
N LEU A 89 5.57 -2.05 -7.69
CA LEU A 89 4.57 -0.99 -7.61
C LEU A 89 3.19 -1.50 -8.01
N HIS A 90 3.09 -2.20 -9.13
CA HIS A 90 1.84 -2.82 -9.56
C HIS A 90 1.32 -3.84 -8.54
N GLU A 91 2.16 -4.73 -8.04
CA GLU A 91 1.81 -5.72 -7.01
C GLU A 91 1.30 -5.09 -5.73
N THR A 92 1.86 -3.94 -5.34
CA THR A 92 1.52 -3.23 -4.10
C THR A 92 0.36 -2.24 -4.26
N GLY A 93 -0.21 -2.08 -5.46
CA GLY A 93 -1.44 -1.31 -5.67
C GLY A 93 -1.28 0.08 -6.23
N TYR A 94 -0.09 0.41 -6.75
CA TYR A 94 0.09 1.61 -7.57
C TYR A 94 -0.44 1.37 -8.98
N GLU A 95 -0.97 2.43 -9.61
CA GLU A 95 -1.55 2.40 -10.94
C GLU A 95 -0.57 2.96 -11.97
N ALA A 96 -0.32 2.21 -13.05
CA ALA A 96 0.52 2.65 -14.14
C ALA A 96 -0.25 3.62 -15.04
N VAL A 97 0.27 4.84 -15.18
CA VAL A 97 -0.34 5.92 -15.98
C VAL A 97 0.69 6.51 -16.94
N ASP A 98 0.22 7.25 -17.95
CA ASP A 98 1.12 7.96 -18.87
C ASP A 98 1.81 9.15 -18.18
N MET A 99 1.09 9.86 -17.31
CA MET A 99 1.57 10.99 -16.53
C MET A 99 1.00 10.93 -15.11
N VAL A 100 1.86 11.11 -14.12
CA VAL A 100 1.49 11.07 -12.70
C VAL A 100 0.75 12.35 -12.31
N GLU A 101 -0.48 12.21 -11.86
CA GLU A 101 -1.35 13.32 -11.43
C GLU A 101 -1.92 13.12 -10.02
N ASP A 102 -2.25 11.88 -9.67
CA ASP A 102 -2.90 11.54 -8.40
C ASP A 102 -2.05 10.64 -7.52
N GLN A 103 -2.27 10.71 -6.21
CA GLN A 103 -1.64 9.81 -5.25
C GLN A 103 -1.96 8.35 -5.58
N GLY A 104 -0.92 7.50 -5.60
CA GLY A 104 -1.01 6.10 -5.99
C GLY A 104 -0.71 5.83 -7.46
N ASP A 105 -0.40 6.87 -8.25
CA ASP A 105 0.04 6.73 -9.64
C ASP A 105 1.53 6.49 -9.74
N PHE A 106 1.96 5.81 -10.82
CA PHE A 106 3.34 5.79 -11.26
C PHE A 106 3.45 5.82 -12.78
N SER A 107 4.54 6.37 -13.28
CA SER A 107 4.85 6.46 -14.71
C SER A 107 6.33 6.18 -14.95
N SER A 108 6.67 5.56 -16.10
CA SER A 108 8.05 5.22 -16.42
C SER A 108 8.39 5.57 -17.86
N HIS A 109 9.40 6.43 -18.04
CA HIS A 109 9.87 6.88 -19.36
C HIS A 109 11.41 6.79 -19.43
N GLY A 110 11.90 5.83 -20.20
CA GLY A 110 13.34 5.60 -20.32
C GLY A 110 13.98 5.23 -18.98
N ASN A 111 14.88 6.07 -18.50
CA ASN A 111 15.57 5.92 -17.21
C ASN A 111 14.93 6.72 -16.07
N ILE A 112 13.72 7.21 -16.26
CA ILE A 112 12.96 7.96 -15.26
C ILE A 112 11.78 7.11 -14.79
N LEU A 113 11.56 7.11 -13.48
CA LEU A 113 10.38 6.56 -12.84
C LEU A 113 9.79 7.63 -11.92
N ASP A 114 8.56 8.01 -12.17
CA ASP A 114 7.79 8.95 -11.37
C ASP A 114 6.77 8.17 -10.54
N VAL A 115 6.66 8.50 -9.26
CA VAL A 115 5.73 7.86 -8.33
C VAL A 115 5.09 8.90 -7.43
N PHE A 116 3.77 8.80 -7.19
CA PHE A 116 3.08 9.64 -6.23
C PHE A 116 2.68 8.80 -5.00
N PRO A 117 3.44 8.84 -3.90
CA PRO A 117 3.10 8.10 -2.69
C PRO A 117 1.77 8.57 -2.11
N LEU A 118 1.02 7.67 -1.46
CA LEU A 118 -0.38 7.92 -1.03
C LEU A 118 -0.60 9.12 -0.11
N LEU A 119 0.37 9.48 0.72
CA LEU A 119 0.24 10.58 1.69
C LEU A 119 1.25 11.69 1.44
N ALA A 120 2.00 11.61 0.35
CA ALA A 120 2.96 12.67 0.02
C ALA A 120 2.23 13.92 -0.48
N GLU A 121 2.79 15.08 -0.21
CA GLU A 121 2.31 16.36 -0.76
C GLU A 121 2.66 16.53 -2.23
N SER A 122 3.74 15.88 -2.69
CA SER A 122 4.22 15.91 -4.06
C SER A 122 4.73 14.54 -4.51
N PRO A 123 4.62 14.23 -5.81
CA PRO A 123 5.23 13.04 -6.37
C PRO A 123 6.75 13.14 -6.37
N VAL A 124 7.41 11.99 -6.52
CA VAL A 124 8.87 11.87 -6.56
C VAL A 124 9.31 11.27 -7.88
N ARG A 125 10.40 11.81 -8.40
CA ARG A 125 11.10 11.36 -9.61
C ARG A 125 12.37 10.64 -9.24
N PHE A 126 12.49 9.41 -9.71
CA PHE A 126 13.69 8.60 -9.64
C PHE A 126 14.40 8.65 -10.98
N GLU A 127 15.68 9.00 -10.98
CA GLU A 127 16.54 8.97 -12.18
C GLU A 127 17.55 7.83 -12.04
N PHE A 128 17.65 6.99 -13.06
CA PHE A 128 18.55 5.85 -13.07
C PHE A 128 19.69 6.07 -14.07
N SER A 129 20.83 5.40 -13.85
CA SER A 129 21.91 5.39 -14.81
C SER A 129 21.48 4.66 -16.11
N LEU A 130 22.01 5.13 -17.24
CA LEU A 130 21.77 4.50 -18.55
C LEU A 130 22.74 3.36 -18.83
N ASP A 131 23.70 3.12 -17.95
CA ASP A 131 24.67 2.04 -18.08
C ASP A 131 24.14 0.72 -17.51
N ALA A 132 24.89 -0.35 -17.73
CA ALA A 132 24.52 -1.69 -17.23
C ALA A 132 24.49 -1.80 -15.68
N SER A 133 24.84 -0.76 -14.94
CA SER A 133 24.81 -0.77 -13.47
C SER A 133 23.42 -0.52 -12.90
N SER A 134 22.48 0.02 -13.70
CA SER A 134 21.10 0.37 -13.28
C SER A 134 21.04 1.04 -11.91
N LYS A 135 21.97 1.98 -11.64
CA LYS A 135 22.04 2.66 -10.34
C LYS A 135 20.99 3.77 -10.24
N LEU A 136 20.38 3.86 -9.08
CA LEU A 136 19.54 5.01 -8.72
C LEU A 136 20.44 6.24 -8.50
N LEU A 137 20.37 7.21 -9.39
CA LEU A 137 21.22 8.41 -9.36
C LEU A 137 20.64 9.51 -8.48
N SER A 138 19.32 9.71 -8.54
CA SER A 138 18.65 10.75 -7.76
C SER A 138 17.20 10.41 -7.44
N ILE A 139 16.73 10.92 -6.32
CA ILE A 139 15.32 10.94 -5.90
C ILE A 139 14.99 12.39 -5.62
N ARG A 140 14.00 12.95 -6.36
CA ARG A 140 13.63 14.36 -6.21
C ARG A 140 12.12 14.56 -6.27
N PRO A 141 11.54 15.40 -5.39
CA PRO A 141 10.16 15.84 -5.56
C PRO A 141 9.99 16.62 -6.87
N PHE A 142 8.79 16.56 -7.44
CA PHE A 142 8.45 17.38 -8.60
C PHE A 142 7.02 17.93 -8.49
N ASP A 143 6.75 19.01 -9.21
CA ASP A 143 5.44 19.64 -9.24
C ASP A 143 4.55 19.00 -10.30
N VAL A 144 3.33 18.58 -9.90
CA VAL A 144 2.36 17.88 -10.75
C VAL A 144 1.96 18.73 -11.98
N GLN A 145 1.75 20.03 -11.81
CA GLN A 145 1.22 20.88 -12.88
C GLN A 145 2.27 21.19 -13.94
N SER A 146 3.48 21.54 -13.51
CA SER A 146 4.56 21.90 -14.42
C SER A 146 5.43 20.71 -14.83
N GLN A 147 5.32 19.58 -14.15
CA GLN A 147 6.16 18.38 -14.31
C GLN A 147 7.66 18.66 -14.11
N ARG A 148 7.99 19.75 -13.42
CA ARG A 148 9.37 20.17 -13.17
C ARG A 148 9.85 19.65 -11.83
N THR A 149 11.03 19.06 -11.87
CA THR A 149 11.73 18.55 -10.69
C THR A 149 12.19 19.70 -9.81
N GLY A 150 12.00 19.59 -8.49
CA GLY A 150 12.50 20.53 -7.50
C GLY A 150 14.02 20.45 -7.36
N GLU A 151 14.57 21.37 -6.55
CA GLU A 151 16.01 21.43 -6.26
C GLU A 151 16.42 20.50 -5.11
N GLU A 152 15.45 20.04 -4.33
CA GLU A 152 15.65 19.15 -3.18
C GLU A 152 16.03 17.74 -3.64
N PHE A 153 17.02 17.14 -2.97
CA PHE A 153 17.47 15.76 -3.18
C PHE A 153 17.18 14.94 -1.93
N LEU A 154 16.61 13.75 -2.13
CA LEU A 154 16.42 12.78 -1.08
C LEU A 154 17.51 11.70 -1.20
N ASP A 155 18.21 11.42 -0.10
CA ASP A 155 19.22 10.35 -0.06
C ASP A 155 18.56 8.97 -0.06
N SER A 156 17.37 8.86 0.53
CA SER A 156 16.59 7.63 0.60
C SER A 156 15.09 7.92 0.66
N LEU A 157 14.30 6.95 0.28
CA LEU A 157 12.84 6.99 0.36
C LEU A 157 12.30 5.63 0.77
N ILE A 158 11.36 5.62 1.73
CA ILE A 158 10.53 4.47 2.05
C ILE A 158 9.18 4.67 1.37
N LEU A 159 8.78 3.71 0.55
CA LEU A 159 7.52 3.73 -0.15
C LEU A 159 6.62 2.63 0.39
N LEU A 160 5.53 3.03 1.04
CA LEU A 160 4.51 2.12 1.52
C LEU A 160 3.65 1.59 0.37
N PRO A 161 3.03 0.41 0.51
CA PRO A 161 2.12 -0.10 -0.51
C PRO A 161 0.94 0.84 -0.73
N GLY A 162 0.35 0.78 -1.92
CA GLY A 162 -0.84 1.53 -2.31
C GLY A 162 -2.16 0.84 -1.96
N SER A 163 -2.10 -0.39 -1.40
CA SER A 163 -3.28 -1.21 -1.09
C SER A 163 -3.01 -2.13 0.11
N GLU A 164 -4.06 -2.47 0.84
CA GLU A 164 -4.02 -3.49 1.91
C GLU A 164 -4.06 -4.93 1.33
N VAL A 165 -4.17 -5.09 0.02
CA VAL A 165 -4.06 -6.39 -0.66
C VAL A 165 -2.87 -6.37 -1.60
N ILE A 166 -1.85 -7.18 -1.29
CA ILE A 166 -0.68 -7.36 -2.14
C ILE A 166 -1.01 -8.38 -3.21
N PHE A 167 -0.79 -8.02 -4.47
CA PHE A 167 -1.28 -8.74 -5.63
C PHE A 167 -0.12 -9.39 -6.41
N ASN A 168 0.69 -10.18 -5.71
CA ASN A 168 1.84 -10.89 -6.26
C ASN A 168 1.50 -12.34 -6.61
N GLU A 169 2.43 -13.06 -7.22
CA GLU A 169 2.25 -14.45 -7.63
C GLU A 169 1.82 -15.38 -6.48
N LYS A 170 2.41 -15.21 -5.28
CA LYS A 170 2.10 -16.01 -4.08
C LYS A 170 0.64 -15.78 -3.64
N SER A 171 0.23 -14.52 -3.52
CA SER A 171 -1.12 -14.15 -3.09
C SER A 171 -2.19 -14.52 -4.12
N LEU A 172 -1.89 -14.34 -5.41
CA LEU A 172 -2.76 -14.78 -6.51
C LEU A 172 -2.96 -16.29 -6.54
N SER A 173 -1.88 -17.07 -6.40
CA SER A 173 -1.95 -18.53 -6.32
C SER A 173 -2.77 -18.98 -5.12
N GLN A 174 -2.66 -18.28 -3.98
CA GLN A 174 -3.46 -18.53 -2.80
C GLN A 174 -4.94 -18.24 -3.06
N ALA A 175 -5.25 -17.09 -3.66
CA ALA A 175 -6.62 -16.70 -3.97
C ALA A 175 -7.29 -17.70 -4.93
N GLN A 176 -6.60 -18.14 -5.97
CA GLN A 176 -7.06 -19.14 -6.91
C GLN A 176 -7.34 -20.48 -6.23
N ARG A 177 -6.46 -20.94 -5.34
CA ARG A 177 -6.67 -22.18 -4.57
C ARG A 177 -7.91 -22.10 -3.68
N LYS A 178 -8.05 -21.03 -2.89
CA LYS A 178 -9.21 -20.82 -2.02
C LYS A 178 -10.50 -20.72 -2.83
N LEU A 179 -10.47 -19.98 -3.93
CA LEU A 179 -11.63 -19.85 -4.81
C LEU A 179 -12.06 -21.21 -5.38
N HIS A 180 -11.09 -22.05 -5.76
CA HIS A 180 -11.38 -23.40 -6.25
C HIS A 180 -12.03 -24.28 -5.16
N GLN A 181 -11.60 -24.16 -3.90
CA GLN A 181 -12.17 -24.91 -2.77
C GLN A 181 -13.63 -24.54 -2.51
N ILE A 182 -13.99 -23.25 -2.57
CA ILE A 182 -15.37 -22.78 -2.33
C ILE A 182 -16.28 -22.89 -3.56
N ARG A 183 -15.75 -23.25 -4.73
CA ARG A 183 -16.49 -23.32 -6.00
C ARG A 183 -17.68 -24.27 -5.96
N SER A 184 -17.63 -25.33 -5.14
CA SER A 184 -18.73 -26.27 -4.97
C SER A 184 -19.92 -25.66 -4.22
N GLU A 185 -19.67 -24.68 -3.37
CA GLU A 185 -20.66 -24.02 -2.51
C GLU A 185 -21.31 -22.81 -3.21
N PHE A 186 -20.55 -22.14 -4.07
CA PHE A 186 -20.98 -20.93 -4.76
C PHE A 186 -21.00 -21.16 -6.28
N LYS A 187 -22.18 -21.14 -6.87
CA LYS A 187 -22.39 -21.26 -8.32
C LYS A 187 -23.05 -19.98 -8.83
N GLY A 188 -22.40 -19.32 -9.79
CA GLY A 188 -22.99 -18.14 -10.42
C GLY A 188 -22.03 -17.38 -11.35
N PRO A 189 -22.55 -16.47 -12.17
CA PRO A 189 -21.74 -15.70 -13.11
C PRO A 189 -20.70 -14.82 -12.42
N GLN A 190 -20.98 -14.36 -11.18
CA GLN A 190 -20.05 -13.54 -10.40
C GLN A 190 -18.75 -14.30 -10.09
N LEU A 191 -18.85 -15.57 -9.73
CA LEU A 191 -17.69 -16.43 -9.47
C LEU A 191 -16.82 -16.58 -10.71
N GLN A 192 -17.43 -16.81 -11.87
CA GLN A 192 -16.70 -16.93 -13.14
C GLN A 192 -16.01 -15.62 -13.53
N GLN A 193 -16.62 -14.47 -13.25
CA GLN A 193 -15.99 -13.16 -13.47
C GLN A 193 -14.81 -12.96 -12.55
N LEU A 194 -14.94 -13.33 -11.27
CA LEU A 194 -13.84 -13.26 -10.31
C LEU A 194 -12.69 -14.18 -10.70
N GLU A 195 -12.99 -15.42 -11.10
CA GLU A 195 -11.97 -16.36 -11.63
C GLU A 195 -11.20 -15.75 -12.80
N LYS A 196 -11.89 -15.11 -13.75
CA LYS A 196 -11.26 -14.45 -14.89
C LYS A 196 -10.32 -13.31 -14.44
N LYS A 197 -10.79 -12.44 -13.55
CA LYS A 197 -9.99 -11.31 -13.03
C LYS A 197 -8.74 -11.79 -12.29
N LEU A 198 -8.86 -12.86 -11.47
CA LEU A 198 -7.71 -13.45 -10.80
C LEU A 198 -6.73 -14.13 -11.76
N HIS A 199 -7.21 -14.67 -12.89
CA HIS A 199 -6.34 -15.26 -13.91
C HIS A 199 -5.62 -14.21 -14.78
N SER A 200 -6.29 -13.09 -15.06
CA SER A 200 -5.65 -11.98 -15.81
C SER A 200 -4.70 -11.16 -14.92
N ALA A 201 -4.64 -11.42 -13.63
CA ALA A 201 -3.86 -10.66 -12.66
C ALA A 201 -4.16 -9.14 -12.70
N GLU A 202 -5.39 -8.79 -13.02
CA GLU A 202 -5.85 -7.40 -13.05
C GLU A 202 -6.50 -7.02 -11.71
N ARG A 203 -6.09 -5.86 -11.18
CA ARG A 203 -6.76 -5.27 -10.01
C ARG A 203 -8.13 -4.74 -10.43
N PHE A 204 -9.06 -4.75 -9.49
CA PHE A 204 -10.42 -4.29 -9.73
C PHE A 204 -11.00 -3.63 -8.46
N PRO A 205 -11.95 -2.70 -8.61
CA PRO A 205 -12.62 -2.06 -7.49
C PRO A 205 -13.27 -3.08 -6.53
N GLY A 206 -13.11 -2.85 -5.22
CA GLY A 206 -13.61 -3.74 -4.18
C GLY A 206 -12.75 -4.97 -3.90
N LEU A 207 -11.52 -5.02 -4.46
CA LEU A 207 -10.56 -6.11 -4.22
C LEU A 207 -10.27 -6.32 -2.72
N GLU A 208 -10.26 -5.24 -1.95
CA GLU A 208 -9.96 -5.21 -0.53
C GLU A 208 -10.93 -6.08 0.29
N HIS A 209 -12.20 -6.17 -0.13
CA HIS A 209 -13.18 -7.05 0.51
C HIS A 209 -12.87 -8.54 0.32
N LEU A 210 -12.02 -8.87 -0.63
CA LEU A 210 -11.60 -10.23 -0.93
C LEU A 210 -10.25 -10.60 -0.29
N ALA A 211 -9.71 -9.75 0.58
CA ALA A 211 -8.47 -10.02 1.33
C ALA A 211 -8.40 -11.44 1.92
N PRO A 212 -9.50 -12.04 2.45
CA PRO A 212 -9.49 -13.41 2.95
C PRO A 212 -9.09 -14.47 1.91
N LEU A 213 -9.20 -14.19 0.62
CA LEU A 213 -8.75 -15.11 -0.43
C LEU A 213 -7.24 -15.08 -0.63
N PHE A 214 -6.62 -13.91 -0.47
CA PHE A 214 -5.22 -13.66 -0.80
C PHE A 214 -4.22 -14.10 0.27
N TYR A 215 -4.67 -14.20 1.52
CA TYR A 215 -3.83 -14.57 2.66
C TYR A 215 -4.32 -15.87 3.30
N GLU A 216 -3.43 -16.66 3.86
CA GLU A 216 -3.79 -17.90 4.55
C GLU A 216 -4.60 -17.58 5.81
N THR A 217 -4.11 -16.64 6.58
CA THR A 217 -4.77 -16.05 7.74
C THR A 217 -4.71 -14.54 7.62
N LEU A 218 -5.73 -13.85 8.11
CA LEU A 218 -5.72 -12.41 8.29
C LEU A 218 -5.44 -12.08 9.75
N GLU A 219 -4.76 -11.00 9.97
CA GLU A 219 -4.41 -10.48 11.28
C GLU A 219 -5.35 -9.34 11.70
N SER A 220 -5.04 -8.70 12.80
CA SER A 220 -5.74 -7.56 13.38
C SER A 220 -4.73 -6.47 13.73
N ILE A 221 -5.22 -5.29 14.09
CA ILE A 221 -4.33 -4.23 14.56
C ILE A 221 -3.51 -4.65 15.80
N PHE A 222 -4.04 -5.57 16.62
CA PHE A 222 -3.35 -6.06 17.80
C PHE A 222 -2.07 -6.85 17.48
N ASP A 223 -2.01 -7.48 16.32
CA ASP A 223 -0.82 -8.20 15.85
C ASP A 223 0.32 -7.25 15.43
N TYR A 224 -0.02 -5.98 15.18
CA TYR A 224 0.93 -4.91 14.87
C TYR A 224 1.40 -4.14 16.11
N LEU A 225 0.68 -4.25 17.24
CA LEU A 225 1.02 -3.55 18.48
C LEU A 225 2.20 -4.21 19.19
N PRO A 226 3.04 -3.43 19.91
CA PRO A 226 4.06 -3.98 20.78
C PRO A 226 3.41 -4.80 21.91
N GLU A 227 4.15 -5.76 22.50
CA GLU A 227 3.63 -6.63 23.58
C GLU A 227 3.06 -5.85 24.78
N ASN A 228 3.65 -4.71 25.11
CA ASN A 228 3.24 -3.86 26.23
C ASN A 228 2.43 -2.66 25.72
N HIS A 229 1.15 -2.87 25.44
CA HIS A 229 0.22 -1.79 25.07
C HIS A 229 -0.94 -1.68 26.08
N LEU A 230 -1.54 -0.50 26.14
CA LEU A 230 -2.73 -0.21 26.94
C LEU A 230 -3.89 0.13 26.02
N LEU A 231 -5.02 -0.56 26.19
CA LEU A 231 -6.26 -0.24 25.49
C LEU A 231 -7.13 0.65 26.37
N LEU A 232 -7.47 1.82 25.85
CA LEU A 232 -8.45 2.73 26.45
C LEU A 232 -9.68 2.76 25.58
N VAL A 233 -10.84 2.56 26.19
CA VAL A 233 -12.15 2.67 25.53
C VAL A 233 -12.85 3.88 26.09
N ASP A 234 -13.21 4.82 25.22
CA ASP A 234 -14.00 6.01 25.53
C ASP A 234 -15.43 5.77 25.05
N GLU A 235 -16.43 5.91 25.93
CA GLU A 235 -17.86 5.66 25.68
C GLU A 235 -18.59 6.94 25.23
#